data_304bf180388177208ff73678288d0844
#
_entry.id   304bf180388177208ff73678288d0844
#
_cell.length_a   1.000
_cell.length_b   1.000
_cell.length_c   1.000
_cell.angle_alpha   90.00
_cell.angle_beta   90.00
_cell.angle_gamma   90.00
#
_symmetry.space_group_name_H-M   'P 1'
#
loop_
_entity.id
_entity.type
_entity.pdbx_description
1 polymer ?
#
loop_
_entity_poly.entity_id
_entity_poly.type
_entity_poly.pdbx_seq_one_letter_code
_entity_poly.pdbx_strand_id
1 'polypeptide(L)'
;TIGSGVAKNNGDALHYTFLRIKDKYGWDVYKKAFRTLYAIKDADLPEMKSSYEKFLYFLSHVSTAAGEDVTKTCYTPEELKLIERSLEK
;
A
#
# COMPACT_ATOMS: atom_id res chain seq x y z
N THR A 1 11.32 1.05 -16.90
CA THR A 1 11.17 0.03 -15.87
C THR A 1 9.75 0.02 -15.30
N ILE A 2 9.30 -1.16 -14.92
CA ILE A 2 7.92 -1.32 -14.41
C ILE A 2 7.67 -0.46 -13.16
N GLY A 3 8.60 -0.46 -12.21
CA GLY A 3 8.44 0.28 -10.96
C GLY A 3 8.45 1.80 -11.09
N SER A 4 8.91 2.33 -12.21
CA SER A 4 8.99 3.77 -12.46
C SER A 4 7.91 4.27 -13.41
N GLY A 5 7.02 3.40 -13.89
CA GLY A 5 5.96 3.78 -14.80
C GLY A 5 4.89 4.64 -14.13
N VAL A 6 4.17 5.41 -14.94
CA VAL A 6 3.04 6.20 -14.50
C VAL A 6 1.76 5.38 -14.66
N ALA A 7 0.91 5.37 -13.65
CA ALA A 7 -0.34 4.64 -13.67
C ALA A 7 -1.29 5.22 -14.72
N LYS A 8 -1.87 4.35 -15.55
CA LYS A 8 -2.78 4.74 -16.63
C LYS A 8 -4.25 4.49 -16.28
N ASN A 9 -4.50 3.58 -15.36
CA ASN A 9 -5.86 3.24 -14.93
C ASN A 9 -5.83 2.71 -13.49
N ASN A 10 -6.99 2.36 -12.94
CA ASN A 10 -7.11 1.95 -11.54
C ASN A 10 -6.28 0.71 -11.20
N GLY A 11 -6.30 -0.29 -12.08
CA GLY A 11 -5.52 -1.51 -11.86
C GLY A 11 -4.02 -1.26 -11.96
N ASP A 12 -3.61 -0.42 -12.90
CA ASP A 12 -2.21 -0.05 -13.06
C ASP A 12 -1.67 0.67 -11.83
N ALA A 13 -2.48 1.55 -11.23
CA ALA A 13 -2.05 2.30 -10.04
C ALA A 13 -1.65 1.36 -8.92
N LEU A 14 -2.49 0.36 -8.61
CA LEU A 14 -2.20 -0.60 -7.57
C LEU A 14 -0.94 -1.41 -7.90
N HIS A 15 -0.85 -1.90 -9.13
CA HIS A 15 0.27 -2.72 -9.60
C HIS A 15 1.60 -1.96 -9.56
N TYR A 16 1.64 -0.78 -10.18
CA TYR A 16 2.87 0.00 -10.27
C TYR A 16 3.36 0.48 -8.90
N THR A 17 2.46 0.86 -8.02
CA THR A 17 2.85 1.35 -6.71
C THR A 17 3.43 0.24 -5.84
N PHE A 18 2.88 -0.97 -5.92
CA PHE A 18 3.46 -2.11 -5.20
C PHE A 18 4.86 -2.46 -5.74
N LEU A 19 5.04 -2.44 -7.06
CA LEU A 19 6.35 -2.70 -7.64
C LEU A 19 7.35 -1.59 -7.30
N ARG A 20 6.88 -0.35 -7.23
CA ARG A 20 7.72 0.78 -6.84
C ARG A 20 8.26 0.63 -5.42
N ILE A 21 7.43 0.18 -4.49
CA ILE A 21 7.84 -0.10 -3.12
C ILE A 21 8.86 -1.24 -3.11
N LYS A 22 8.58 -2.31 -3.85
CA LYS A 22 9.49 -3.44 -3.94
C LYS A 22 10.85 -3.02 -4.51
N ASP A 23 10.87 -2.20 -5.58
CA ASP A 23 12.10 -1.74 -6.20
C ASP A 23 12.91 -0.86 -5.26
N LYS A 24 12.25 -0.06 -4.42
CA LYS A 24 12.92 0.86 -3.52
C LYS A 24 13.41 0.18 -2.23
N TYR A 25 12.62 -0.72 -1.67
CA TYR A 25 12.88 -1.29 -0.35
C TYR A 25 13.11 -2.80 -0.36
N GLY A 26 12.78 -3.49 -1.45
CA GLY A 26 12.85 -4.94 -1.53
C GLY A 26 11.62 -5.62 -0.95
N TRP A 27 11.61 -6.95 -1.01
CA TRP A 27 10.48 -7.75 -0.53
C TRP A 27 10.39 -7.82 1.00
N ASP A 28 11.48 -7.53 1.71
CA ASP A 28 11.53 -7.66 3.17
C ASP A 28 10.54 -6.72 3.86
N VAL A 29 10.28 -5.55 3.29
CA VAL A 29 9.33 -4.60 3.86
C VAL A 29 7.91 -5.21 3.86
N TYR A 30 7.54 -5.93 2.80
CA TYR A 30 6.26 -6.62 2.73
C TYR A 30 6.19 -7.76 3.74
N LYS A 31 7.25 -8.55 3.86
CA LYS A 31 7.31 -9.64 4.83
C LYS A 31 7.12 -9.14 6.25
N LYS A 32 7.78 -8.03 6.60
CA LYS A 32 7.64 -7.41 7.92
C LYS A 32 6.23 -6.87 8.15
N ALA A 33 5.63 -6.23 7.14
CA ALA A 33 4.29 -5.69 7.23
C ALA A 33 3.26 -6.81 7.45
N PHE A 34 3.35 -7.89 6.67
CA PHE A 34 2.46 -9.04 6.82
C PHE A 34 2.63 -9.72 8.18
N ARG A 35 3.87 -9.86 8.65
CA ARG A 35 4.13 -10.45 9.96
C ARG A 35 3.46 -9.64 11.06
N THR A 36 3.56 -8.32 10.99
CA THR A 36 2.91 -7.42 11.95
C THR A 36 1.40 -7.55 11.89
N LEU A 37 0.82 -7.59 10.69
CA LEU A 37 -0.63 -7.73 10.50
C LEU A 37 -1.15 -9.06 11.05
N TYR A 38 -0.45 -10.15 10.79
CA TYR A 38 -0.87 -11.46 11.27
C TYR A 38 -0.73 -11.61 12.78
N ALA A 39 0.11 -10.80 13.42
CA ALA A 39 0.26 -10.80 14.86
C ALA A 39 -0.84 -10.02 15.58
N ILE A 40 -1.58 -9.14 14.86
CA ILE A 40 -2.65 -8.35 15.43
C ILE A 40 -3.90 -9.22 15.59
N LYS A 41 -4.49 -9.23 16.79
CA LYS A 41 -5.73 -9.96 17.05
C LYS A 41 -6.91 -9.21 16.43
N ASP A 42 -7.93 -9.93 16.01
CA ASP A 42 -9.12 -9.33 15.40
C ASP A 42 -9.73 -8.24 16.30
N ALA A 43 -9.73 -8.46 17.60
CA ALA A 43 -10.28 -7.48 18.56
C ALA A 43 -9.47 -6.19 18.62
N ASP A 44 -8.19 -6.24 18.22
CA ASP A 44 -7.29 -5.08 18.24
C ASP A 44 -7.23 -4.34 16.90
N LEU A 45 -7.86 -4.89 15.86
CA LEU A 45 -7.92 -4.23 14.56
C LEU A 45 -8.84 -3.02 14.59
N PRO A 46 -8.45 -1.88 14.02
CA PRO A 46 -9.34 -0.74 13.94
C PRO A 46 -10.53 -1.04 13.05
N GLU A 47 -11.67 -0.42 13.32
CA GLU A 47 -12.83 -0.53 12.48
C GLU A 47 -12.56 0.20 11.16
N MET A 48 -12.68 -0.54 10.06
CA MET A 48 -12.44 -0.02 8.71
C MET A 48 -13.67 -0.26 7.85
N LYS A 49 -14.24 0.82 7.30
CA LYS A 49 -15.51 0.76 6.60
C LYS A 49 -15.37 0.46 5.11
N SER A 50 -14.18 0.66 4.53
CA SER A 50 -13.96 0.45 3.10
C SER A 50 -12.69 -0.33 2.86
N SER A 51 -12.58 -0.90 1.66
CA SER A 51 -11.37 -1.58 1.22
C SER A 51 -10.19 -0.61 1.13
N TYR A 52 -10.47 0.65 0.79
CA TYR A 52 -9.44 1.67 0.73
C TYR A 52 -8.84 1.95 2.11
N GLU A 53 -9.67 2.01 3.15
CA GLU A 53 -9.18 2.16 4.52
C GLU A 53 -8.28 1.00 4.92
N LYS A 54 -8.65 -0.23 4.55
CA LYS A 54 -7.83 -1.42 4.81
C LYS A 54 -6.49 -1.33 4.07
N PHE A 55 -6.51 -0.85 2.84
CA PHE A 55 -5.31 -0.62 2.04
C PHE A 55 -4.38 0.39 2.71
N LEU A 56 -4.92 1.53 3.17
CA LEU A 56 -4.13 2.54 3.87
C LEU A 56 -3.56 2.02 5.18
N TYR A 57 -4.33 1.20 5.90
CA TYR A 57 -3.87 0.56 7.12
C TYR A 57 -2.69 -0.37 6.84
N PHE A 58 -2.78 -1.17 5.80
CA PHE A 58 -1.67 -2.02 5.35
C PHE A 58 -0.44 -1.16 5.02
N LEU A 59 -0.62 -0.06 4.27
CA LEU A 59 0.48 0.83 3.92
C LEU A 59 1.13 1.48 5.15
N SER A 60 0.37 1.70 6.22
CA SER A 60 0.95 2.24 7.45
C SER A 60 1.96 1.25 8.06
N HIS A 61 1.70 -0.05 7.97
CA HIS A 61 2.64 -1.08 8.43
C HIS A 61 3.84 -1.19 7.49
N VAL A 62 3.61 -1.06 6.18
CA VAL A 62 4.70 -1.02 5.20
C VAL A 62 5.59 0.18 5.48
N SER A 63 5.01 1.34 5.77
CA SER A 63 5.76 2.56 6.11
C SER A 63 6.63 2.37 7.34
N THR A 64 6.07 1.74 8.38
CA THR A 64 6.84 1.43 9.60
C THR A 64 8.02 0.52 9.28
N ALA A 65 7.80 -0.52 8.47
CA ALA A 65 8.85 -1.45 8.08
C ALA A 65 9.91 -0.79 7.21
N ALA A 66 9.53 0.16 6.36
CA ALA A 66 10.43 0.86 5.46
C ALA A 66 11.18 2.00 6.16
N GLY A 67 10.66 2.49 7.28
CA GLY A 67 11.24 3.63 7.99
C GLY A 67 10.89 4.99 7.41
N GLU A 68 9.96 5.05 6.45
CA GLU A 68 9.48 6.32 5.86
C GLU A 68 8.06 6.13 5.32
N ASP A 69 7.35 7.24 5.12
CA ASP A 69 5.95 7.21 4.69
C ASP A 69 5.85 6.85 3.20
N VAL A 70 5.55 5.58 2.91
CA VAL A 70 5.46 5.10 1.53
C VAL A 70 4.28 5.71 0.78
N THR A 71 3.23 6.16 1.47
CA THR A 71 2.09 6.80 0.79
C THR A 71 2.49 8.14 0.19
N LYS A 72 3.53 8.77 0.73
CA LYS A 72 4.05 10.03 0.20
C LYS A 72 5.21 9.83 -0.75
N THR A 73 6.05 8.81 -0.49
CA THR A 73 7.27 8.59 -1.28
C THR A 73 7.03 7.75 -2.52
N CYS A 74 6.04 6.85 -2.49
CA CYS A 74 5.80 5.90 -3.57
C CYS A 74 4.48 6.11 -4.31
N TYR A 75 3.62 7.01 -3.84
CA TYR A 75 2.30 7.25 -4.43
C TYR A 75 2.13 8.74 -4.73
N THR A 76 1.46 9.05 -5.84
CA THR A 76 0.99 10.42 -6.11
C THR A 76 -0.47 10.53 -5.66
N PRO A 77 -0.98 11.75 -5.39
CA PRO A 77 -2.38 11.92 -5.02
C PRO A 77 -3.34 11.37 -6.09
N GLU A 78 -3.00 11.50 -7.36
CA GLU A 78 -3.82 10.97 -8.45
C GLU A 78 -3.86 9.43 -8.43
N GLU A 79 -2.72 8.80 -8.18
CA GLU A 79 -2.65 7.34 -8.07
C GLU A 79 -3.49 6.84 -6.89
N LEU A 80 -3.45 7.53 -5.76
CA LEU A 80 -4.28 7.16 -4.61
C LEU A 80 -5.77 7.26 -4.93
N LYS A 81 -6.19 8.28 -5.69
CA LYS A 81 -7.59 8.40 -6.14
C LYS A 81 -7.99 7.26 -7.05
N LEU A 82 -7.11 6.85 -7.96
CA LEU A 82 -7.38 5.72 -8.86
C LEU A 82 -7.52 4.42 -8.07
N ILE A 83 -6.68 4.21 -7.08
CA ILE A 83 -6.74 3.02 -6.21
C ILE A 83 -8.03 3.03 -5.39
N GLU A 84 -8.41 4.16 -4.84
CA GLU A 84 -9.65 4.31 -4.09
C GLU A 84 -10.85 3.89 -4.94
N ARG A 85 -10.94 4.39 -6.18
CA ARG A 85 -12.00 4.02 -7.11
C ARG A 85 -11.99 2.53 -7.42
N SER A 86 -10.82 1.94 -7.57
CA SER A 86 -10.69 0.52 -7.85
C SER A 86 -11.20 -0.34 -6.68
N LEU A 87 -10.91 0.06 -5.46
CA LEU A 87 -11.24 -0.72 -4.26
C LEU A 87 -12.68 -0.53 -3.78
N GLU A 88 -13.34 0.53 -4.18
CA GLU A 88 -14.70 0.85 -3.74
C GLU A 88 -15.81 0.33 -4.68
N LYS A 89 -15.44 -0.40 -5.69
CA LYS A 89 -16.43 -1.01 -6.59
C LYS A 89 -17.20 -2.13 -5.93
#